data_e3f697ef46c4a2788adf62ca1261f86b
#
_entry.id   e3f697ef46c4a2788adf62ca1261f86b
#
_cell.length_a   1.000
_cell.length_b   1.000
_cell.length_c   1.000
_cell.angle_alpha   90.00
_cell.angle_beta   90.00
_cell.angle_gamma   90.00
#
_symmetry.space_group_name_H-M   'P 1'
#
loop_
_entity.id
_entity.type
_entity.pdbx_description
1 polymer ?
#
loop_
_entity_poly.entity_id
_entity_poly.type
_entity_poly.pdbx_seq_one_letter_code
_entity_poly.pdbx_strand_id
1 'polypeptide(L)'
;MHKFKIIFVTIILSMTIAGCQTVKQKTDAIVEKENEKLSEFIGKSASKLQMELGKPDEDFKNAKGNFEFVYNTKKYLIPCERRFEINSDNIVVGFVSNGCF
;
A
#
# COMPACT_ATOMS: atom_id res chain seq x y z
N MET A 1 40.42 -6.55 -31.79
CA MET A 1 40.40 -7.16 -30.45
C MET A 1 39.90 -6.23 -29.35
N HIS A 2 40.23 -4.95 -29.37
CA HIS A 2 39.73 -4.02 -28.35
C HIS A 2 38.22 -3.82 -28.38
N LYS A 3 37.58 -3.86 -29.52
CA LYS A 3 36.13 -3.76 -29.67
C LYS A 3 35.37 -4.95 -29.03
N PHE A 4 35.95 -6.12 -29.00
CA PHE A 4 35.37 -7.34 -28.46
C PHE A 4 35.30 -7.31 -26.94
N LYS A 5 36.33 -6.76 -26.28
CA LYS A 5 36.36 -6.61 -24.81
C LYS A 5 35.35 -5.57 -24.30
N ILE A 6 35.16 -4.49 -25.04
CA ILE A 6 34.21 -3.42 -24.66
C ILE A 6 32.77 -3.92 -24.77
N ILE A 7 32.43 -4.69 -25.80
CA ILE A 7 31.09 -5.28 -25.95
C ILE A 7 30.78 -6.27 -24.84
N PHE A 8 31.76 -7.06 -24.40
CA PHE A 8 31.59 -8.03 -23.33
C PHE A 8 31.31 -7.37 -21.96
N VAL A 9 32.00 -6.28 -21.64
CA VAL A 9 31.80 -5.50 -20.41
C VAL A 9 30.44 -4.83 -20.42
N THR A 10 29.98 -4.32 -21.54
CA THR A 10 28.69 -3.67 -21.69
C THR A 10 27.53 -4.66 -21.45
N ILE A 11 27.66 -5.89 -21.95
CA ILE A 11 26.62 -6.93 -21.75
C ILE A 11 26.51 -7.35 -20.29
N ILE A 12 27.63 -7.49 -19.58
CA ILE A 12 27.64 -7.86 -18.15
C ILE A 12 27.00 -6.76 -17.32
N LEU A 13 27.23 -5.49 -17.64
CA LEU A 13 26.64 -4.36 -16.92
C LEU A 13 25.12 -4.30 -17.11
N SER A 14 24.62 -4.61 -18.30
CA SER A 14 23.18 -4.67 -18.60
C SER A 14 22.46 -5.76 -17.79
N MET A 15 23.08 -6.90 -17.58
CA MET A 15 22.48 -7.99 -16.79
C MET A 15 22.32 -7.66 -15.32
N THR A 16 23.24 -6.90 -14.73
CA THR A 16 23.15 -6.50 -13.33
C THR A 16 21.98 -5.54 -13.07
N ILE A 17 21.71 -4.63 -13.97
CA ILE A 17 20.58 -3.69 -13.85
C ILE A 17 19.22 -4.40 -13.98
N ALA A 18 19.10 -5.38 -14.87
CA ALA A 18 17.88 -6.16 -15.06
C ALA A 18 17.51 -6.96 -13.80
N GLY A 19 18.50 -7.49 -13.05
CA GLY A 19 18.25 -8.21 -11.79
C GLY A 19 17.63 -7.34 -10.71
N CYS A 20 18.08 -6.09 -10.55
CA CYS A 20 17.51 -5.16 -9.57
C CYS A 20 16.07 -4.77 -9.90
N GLN A 21 15.73 -4.58 -11.16
CA GLN A 21 14.36 -4.24 -11.58
C GLN A 21 13.37 -5.37 -11.30
N THR A 22 13.76 -6.64 -11.44
CA THR A 22 12.89 -7.78 -11.18
C THR A 22 12.47 -7.87 -9.71
N VAL A 23 13.37 -7.62 -8.77
CA VAL A 23 13.07 -7.62 -7.33
C VAL A 23 12.10 -6.50 -6.97
N LYS A 24 12.29 -5.31 -7.51
CA LYS A 24 11.42 -4.16 -7.30
C LYS A 24 9.99 -4.41 -7.80
N GLN A 25 9.82 -5.04 -8.97
CA GLN A 25 8.51 -5.35 -9.53
C GLN A 25 7.71 -6.32 -8.65
N LYS A 26 8.35 -7.31 -8.03
CA LYS A 26 7.66 -8.25 -7.13
C LYS A 26 7.13 -7.57 -5.88
N THR A 27 7.88 -6.66 -5.30
CA THR A 27 7.46 -5.90 -4.12
C THR A 27 6.28 -4.99 -4.44
N ASP A 28 6.33 -4.28 -5.56
CA ASP A 28 5.25 -3.39 -6.01
C ASP A 28 3.95 -4.17 -6.29
N ALA A 29 4.02 -5.37 -6.85
CA ALA A 29 2.85 -6.21 -7.11
C ALA A 29 2.14 -6.64 -5.83
N ILE A 30 2.86 -6.92 -4.75
CA ILE A 30 2.27 -7.28 -3.44
C ILE A 30 1.53 -6.08 -2.84
N VAL A 31 2.13 -4.89 -2.89
CA VAL A 31 1.52 -3.65 -2.39
C VAL A 31 0.26 -3.30 -3.19
N GLU A 32 0.27 -3.45 -4.51
CA GLU A 32 -0.90 -3.20 -5.35
C GLU A 32 -2.07 -4.12 -5.02
N LYS A 33 -1.84 -5.40 -4.75
CA LYS A 33 -2.90 -6.34 -4.36
C LYS A 33 -3.57 -5.95 -3.05
N GLU A 34 -2.81 -5.50 -2.05
CA GLU A 34 -3.37 -5.02 -0.79
C GLU A 34 -4.19 -3.75 -1.00
N ASN A 35 -3.69 -2.80 -1.81
CA ASN A 35 -4.39 -1.57 -2.11
C ASN A 35 -5.69 -1.82 -2.88
N GLU A 36 -5.73 -2.76 -3.81
CA GLU A 36 -6.96 -3.16 -4.51
C GLU A 36 -8.00 -3.69 -3.53
N LYS A 37 -7.59 -4.56 -2.61
CA LYS A 37 -8.48 -5.14 -1.62
C LYS A 37 -9.06 -4.08 -0.68
N LEU A 38 -8.25 -3.11 -0.26
CA LEU A 38 -8.69 -2.01 0.59
C LEU A 38 -9.55 -1.00 -0.17
N SER A 39 -9.27 -0.77 -1.45
CA SER A 39 -10.05 0.16 -2.27
C SER A 39 -11.48 -0.31 -2.54
N GLU A 40 -11.76 -1.60 -2.37
CA GLU A 40 -13.12 -2.14 -2.47
C GLU A 40 -14.06 -1.56 -1.41
N PHE A 41 -13.53 -1.07 -0.29
CA PHE A 41 -14.33 -0.43 0.74
C PHE A 41 -14.78 0.99 0.37
N ILE A 42 -14.12 1.64 -0.58
CA ILE A 42 -14.50 2.98 -1.02
C ILE A 42 -15.90 2.93 -1.66
N GLY A 43 -16.78 3.79 -1.20
CA GLY A 43 -18.18 3.81 -1.60
C GLY A 43 -19.10 2.91 -0.79
N LYS A 44 -18.55 2.13 0.15
CA LYS A 44 -19.32 1.26 1.04
C LYS A 44 -19.51 1.91 2.40
N SER A 45 -20.47 1.40 3.19
CA SER A 45 -20.77 1.96 4.50
C SER A 45 -19.66 1.70 5.53
N ALA A 46 -19.54 2.59 6.50
CA ALA A 46 -18.65 2.41 7.65
C ALA A 46 -18.98 1.14 8.44
N SER A 47 -20.26 0.78 8.52
CA SER A 47 -20.71 -0.45 9.17
C SER A 47 -20.14 -1.69 8.49
N LYS A 48 -20.11 -1.73 7.16
CA LYS A 48 -19.54 -2.84 6.42
C LYS A 48 -18.02 -2.93 6.62
N LEU A 49 -17.33 -1.79 6.68
CA LEU A 49 -15.92 -1.74 6.99
C LEU A 49 -15.61 -2.35 8.36
N GLN A 50 -16.40 -1.99 9.39
CA GLN A 50 -16.25 -2.53 10.74
C GLN A 50 -16.61 -4.00 10.83
N MET A 51 -17.56 -4.48 10.06
CA MET A 51 -17.90 -5.92 10.00
C MET A 51 -16.73 -6.77 9.49
N GLU A 52 -15.96 -6.26 8.55
CA GLU A 52 -14.85 -7.00 7.96
C GLU A 52 -13.52 -6.79 8.70
N LEU A 53 -13.22 -5.56 9.14
CA LEU A 53 -11.95 -5.23 9.80
C LEU A 53 -12.07 -5.16 11.33
N GLY A 54 -13.28 -5.17 11.85
CA GLY A 54 -13.53 -5.01 13.28
C GLY A 54 -13.57 -3.54 13.70
N LYS A 55 -13.61 -3.32 15.01
CA LYS A 55 -13.63 -1.97 15.58
C LYS A 55 -12.29 -1.28 15.34
N PRO A 56 -12.27 -0.01 14.90
CA PRO A 56 -11.01 0.72 14.70
C PRO A 56 -10.31 0.95 16.04
N ASP A 57 -8.98 1.03 16.00
CA ASP A 57 -8.17 1.34 17.19
C ASP A 57 -8.37 2.79 17.62
N GLU A 58 -8.58 3.69 16.66
CA GLU A 58 -8.89 5.09 16.90
C GLU A 58 -9.97 5.55 15.92
N ASP A 59 -10.87 6.41 16.38
CA ASP A 59 -11.78 7.15 15.52
C ASP A 59 -11.77 8.63 15.94
N PHE A 60 -11.70 9.53 15.00
CA PHE A 60 -11.72 10.96 15.28
C PHE A 60 -12.26 11.75 14.08
N LYS A 61 -12.71 12.96 14.37
CA LYS A 61 -13.19 13.89 13.34
C LYS A 61 -12.02 14.71 12.82
N ASN A 62 -11.84 14.72 11.49
CA ASN A 62 -10.75 15.47 10.87
C ASN A 62 -11.13 16.95 10.60
N ALA A 63 -10.18 17.72 10.06
CA ALA A 63 -10.37 19.14 9.77
C ALA A 63 -11.47 19.40 8.72
N LYS A 64 -11.75 18.42 7.84
CA LYS A 64 -12.80 18.51 6.82
C LYS A 64 -14.20 18.23 7.35
N GLY A 65 -14.32 17.81 8.60
CA GLY A 65 -15.58 17.41 9.19
C GLY A 65 -15.96 15.94 8.96
N ASN A 66 -15.08 15.16 8.34
CA ASN A 66 -15.27 13.72 8.15
C ASN A 66 -14.67 12.96 9.32
N PHE A 67 -15.05 11.69 9.47
CA PHE A 67 -14.44 10.82 10.47
C PHE A 67 -13.29 10.05 9.85
N GLU A 68 -12.27 9.73 10.66
CA GLU A 68 -11.18 8.85 10.27
C GLU A 68 -11.15 7.66 11.20
N PHE A 69 -11.17 6.45 10.62
CA PHE A 69 -11.00 5.20 11.36
C PHE A 69 -9.58 4.72 11.15
N VAL A 70 -8.84 4.53 12.25
CA VAL A 70 -7.45 4.13 12.24
C VAL A 70 -7.32 2.69 12.72
N TYR A 71 -6.68 1.86 11.89
CA TYR A 71 -6.38 0.46 12.20
C TYR A 71 -4.86 0.29 12.25
N ASN A 72 -4.35 -0.11 13.41
CA ASN A 72 -2.92 -0.34 13.62
C ASN A 72 -2.66 -1.84 13.68
N THR A 73 -1.77 -2.31 12.84
CA THR A 73 -1.30 -3.70 12.84
C THR A 73 0.22 -3.74 12.86
N LYS A 74 0.79 -4.88 13.28
CA LYS A 74 2.24 -5.11 13.23
C LYS A 74 2.52 -6.38 12.45
N LYS A 75 3.42 -6.28 11.49
CA LYS A 75 3.92 -7.41 10.75
C LYS A 75 5.44 -7.43 10.92
N TYR A 76 5.98 -8.51 11.46
CA TYR A 76 7.41 -8.64 11.76
C TYR A 76 7.97 -7.47 12.60
N LEU A 77 7.21 -7.03 13.61
CA LEU A 77 7.54 -5.88 14.47
C LEU A 77 7.52 -4.52 13.75
N ILE A 78 7.15 -4.48 12.48
CA ILE A 78 7.03 -3.24 11.73
C ILE A 78 5.59 -2.74 11.82
N PRO A 79 5.36 -1.52 12.34
CA PRO A 79 4.02 -0.98 12.48
C PRO A 79 3.42 -0.64 11.11
N CYS A 80 2.17 -1.02 10.93
CA CYS A 80 1.37 -0.69 9.74
C CYS A 80 0.13 0.07 10.20
N GLU A 81 -0.07 1.25 9.66
CA GLU A 81 -1.25 2.08 9.96
C GLU A 81 -2.10 2.22 8.70
N ARG A 82 -3.39 1.92 8.81
CA ARG A 82 -4.39 2.11 7.76
C ARG A 82 -5.44 3.07 8.25
N ARG A 83 -5.70 4.13 7.50
CA ARG A 83 -6.71 5.14 7.81
C ARG A 83 -7.78 5.15 6.75
N PHE A 84 -9.02 5.09 7.17
CA PHE A 84 -10.19 5.20 6.28
C PHE A 84 -10.93 6.48 6.60
N GLU A 85 -11.16 7.31 5.58
CA GLU A 85 -11.96 8.53 5.73
C GLU A 85 -13.42 8.22 5.47
N ILE A 86 -14.29 8.64 6.40
CA ILE A 86 -15.72 8.38 6.39
C ILE A 86 -16.45 9.73 6.33
N ASN A 87 -17.34 9.92 5.37
CA ASN A 87 -18.10 11.15 5.25
C ASN A 87 -19.28 11.22 6.21
N SER A 88 -20.03 12.33 6.18
CA SER A 88 -21.20 12.54 7.04
C SER A 88 -22.34 11.54 6.79
N ASP A 89 -22.37 10.89 5.62
CA ASP A 89 -23.36 9.86 5.28
C ASP A 89 -22.91 8.46 5.71
N ASN A 90 -21.83 8.33 6.46
CA ASN A 90 -21.22 7.07 6.90
C ASN A 90 -20.72 6.21 5.73
N ILE A 91 -20.24 6.83 4.69
CA ILE A 91 -19.65 6.16 3.51
C ILE A 91 -18.14 6.37 3.50
N VAL A 92 -17.40 5.30 3.19
CA VAL A 92 -15.95 5.36 3.03
C VAL A 92 -15.63 6.11 1.73
N VAL A 93 -14.89 7.21 1.84
CA VAL A 93 -14.53 8.05 0.69
C VAL A 93 -13.06 7.97 0.31
N GLY A 94 -12.23 7.40 1.14
CA GLY A 94 -10.81 7.24 0.85
C GLY A 94 -10.08 6.44 1.92
N PHE A 95 -8.83 6.07 1.62
CA PHE A 95 -7.96 5.44 2.60
C PHE A 95 -6.50 5.76 2.33
N VAL A 96 -5.68 5.66 3.37
CA VAL A 96 -4.22 5.82 3.31
C VAL A 96 -3.59 4.69 4.12
N SER A 97 -2.51 4.11 3.60
CA SER A 97 -1.73 3.08 4.28
C SER A 97 -0.29 3.55 4.48
N ASN A 98 0.21 3.44 5.70
CA ASN A 98 1.58 3.82 6.06
C ASN A 98 2.29 2.63 6.70
N GLY A 99 3.47 2.29 6.19
CA GLY A 99 4.31 1.22 6.71
C GLY A 99 3.80 -0.18 6.40
N CYS A 100 2.80 -0.33 5.54
CA CYS A 100 2.22 -1.61 5.16
C CYS A 100 2.93 -2.21 3.94
N PHE A 101 3.25 -3.53 3.99
CA PHE A 101 3.85 -4.27 2.88
C PHE A 101 3.55 -5.76 2.96
#